data_3d9d1e31f71fb83b4b403402a1152d19
#
_entry.id   3d9d1e31f71fb83b4b403402a1152d19
#
_cell.length_a   1.000
_cell.length_b   1.000
_cell.length_c   1.000
_cell.angle_alpha   90.00
_cell.angle_beta   90.00
_cell.angle_gamma   90.00
#
_symmetry.space_group_name_H-M   'P 1'
#
loop_
_entity.id
_entity.type
_entity.pdbx_description
1 polymer ?
#
loop_
_entity_poly.entity_id
_entity_poly.type
_entity_poly.pdbx_seq_one_letter_code
_entity_poly.pdbx_strand_id
1 'polypeptide(L)'
;MDNRQSMSFSEQERAEARQLNRKLARFPRFKIRNRVMPVLIQSLLRVSQIGGGGKLTRHGLQAEKKIVSSNGVPVSVRIIRPKGQPKGVVLDFHGGGWVIGNAQMNDDLNVAMVNECDVAVVSVDYRLAVSTPVEGVMDDCFSAACWLLGDNCPEFAGLPVIVVGESAGGHLAATTLLKLKDKPDLLQRIKGVLLYYGVYDLTGTPSVRNAGPETLVLDGPGMVEALRLLTPGLTDEQRQQPTLSPLYGDLSGMPPALMFVGDIDPLLDDTLQMAERWKTVADVEMHRLPDLPHGFVHFPTAMSGRVLARSREWLSGMIKRET
;
A
#
# COMPACT_ATOMS: atom_id res chain seq x y z
N MET A 1 -10.17 -26.62 5.91
CA MET A 1 -8.72 -26.73 5.59
C MET A 1 -8.47 -25.98 4.30
N ASP A 2 -7.92 -24.79 4.38
CA ASP A 2 -7.70 -23.92 3.22
C ASP A 2 -6.48 -24.43 2.44
N ASN A 3 -6.72 -25.07 1.29
CA ASN A 3 -5.70 -25.72 0.47
C ASN A 3 -5.09 -24.74 -0.56
N ARG A 4 -5.10 -23.45 -0.25
CA ARG A 4 -4.36 -22.46 -1.06
C ARG A 4 -2.89 -22.58 -0.71
N GLN A 5 -2.15 -23.32 -1.54
CA GLN A 5 -0.71 -23.54 -1.39
C GLN A 5 -0.02 -22.17 -1.36
N SER A 6 0.82 -21.95 -0.33
CA SER A 6 1.73 -20.81 -0.31
C SER A 6 2.58 -20.82 -1.59
N MET A 7 2.89 -19.65 -2.15
CA MET A 7 3.74 -19.56 -3.34
C MET A 7 5.07 -20.28 -3.08
N SER A 8 5.41 -21.24 -3.94
CA SER A 8 6.70 -21.95 -3.90
C SER A 8 7.65 -21.34 -4.92
N PHE A 9 8.93 -21.23 -4.56
CA PHE A 9 9.97 -20.65 -5.41
C PHE A 9 11.13 -21.64 -5.55
N SER A 10 11.69 -21.72 -6.76
CA SER A 10 12.88 -22.51 -7.04
C SER A 10 14.11 -21.95 -6.34
N GLU A 11 15.14 -22.78 -6.14
CA GLU A 11 16.41 -22.33 -5.56
C GLU A 11 17.09 -21.26 -6.43
N GLN A 12 16.90 -21.30 -7.75
CA GLN A 12 17.41 -20.29 -8.68
C GLN A 12 16.76 -18.92 -8.43
N GLU A 13 15.44 -18.84 -8.28
CA GLU A 13 14.72 -17.59 -7.98
C GLU A 13 15.15 -17.02 -6.62
N ARG A 14 15.29 -17.88 -5.62
CA ARG A 14 15.78 -17.49 -4.29
C ARG A 14 17.25 -17.03 -4.33
N ALA A 15 18.10 -17.66 -5.11
CA ALA A 15 19.49 -17.25 -5.30
C ALA A 15 19.59 -15.86 -5.94
N GLU A 16 18.71 -15.54 -6.91
CA GLU A 16 18.59 -14.21 -7.49
C GLU A 16 18.20 -13.16 -6.43
N ALA A 17 17.19 -13.44 -5.61
CA ALA A 17 16.78 -12.57 -4.52
C ALA A 17 17.94 -12.32 -3.53
N ARG A 18 18.64 -13.38 -3.10
CA ARG A 18 19.82 -13.26 -2.22
C ARG A 18 20.98 -12.47 -2.88
N GLN A 19 21.13 -12.58 -4.20
CA GLN A 19 22.12 -11.75 -4.92
C GLN A 19 21.74 -10.27 -4.88
N LEU A 20 20.47 -9.95 -5.09
CA LEU A 20 19.96 -8.59 -4.93
C LEU A 20 20.18 -8.08 -3.49
N ASN A 21 19.86 -8.88 -2.48
CA ASN A 21 20.04 -8.53 -1.07
C ASN A 21 21.49 -8.16 -0.74
N ARG A 22 22.48 -8.90 -1.29
CA ARG A 22 23.91 -8.55 -1.16
C ARG A 22 24.26 -7.18 -1.78
N LYS A 23 23.56 -6.79 -2.86
CA LYS A 23 23.71 -5.44 -3.44
C LYS A 23 23.05 -4.40 -2.56
N LEU A 24 21.80 -4.64 -2.12
CA LEU A 24 21.06 -3.72 -1.28
C LEU A 24 21.76 -3.45 0.07
N ALA A 25 22.45 -4.44 0.63
CA ALA A 25 23.22 -4.27 1.87
C ALA A 25 24.32 -3.20 1.78
N ARG A 26 24.74 -2.82 0.57
CA ARG A 26 25.76 -1.77 0.32
C ARG A 26 25.15 -0.37 0.19
N PHE A 27 23.82 -0.27 0.06
CA PHE A 27 23.14 1.02 -0.05
C PHE A 27 22.67 1.54 1.31
N PRO A 28 22.59 2.87 1.48
CA PRO A 28 22.03 3.45 2.70
C PRO A 28 20.56 3.04 2.85
N ARG A 29 20.17 2.74 4.08
CA ARG A 29 18.79 2.40 4.43
C ARG A 29 17.96 3.66 4.57
N PHE A 30 16.66 3.56 4.27
CA PHE A 30 15.73 4.65 4.48
C PHE A 30 15.55 4.90 5.99
N LYS A 31 15.84 6.14 6.41
CA LYS A 31 15.82 6.57 7.81
C LYS A 31 14.98 7.82 7.97
N ILE A 32 14.07 7.81 8.92
CA ILE A 32 13.32 9.00 9.35
C ILE A 32 13.89 9.44 10.71
N ARG A 33 14.88 10.33 10.71
CA ARG A 33 15.51 10.87 11.92
C ARG A 33 15.08 12.30 12.24
N ASN A 34 14.58 13.01 11.27
CA ASN A 34 14.11 14.39 11.37
C ASN A 34 13.20 14.70 10.18
N ARG A 35 12.58 15.90 10.21
CA ARG A 35 11.69 16.34 9.13
C ARG A 35 12.41 16.87 7.88
N VAL A 36 13.72 17.16 7.94
CA VAL A 36 14.49 17.78 6.83
C VAL A 36 14.86 16.73 5.78
N MET A 37 15.35 15.55 6.21
CA MET A 37 15.82 14.51 5.28
C MET A 37 14.70 14.02 4.33
N PRO A 38 13.48 13.73 4.81
CA PRO A 38 12.37 13.38 3.92
C PRO A 38 12.06 14.48 2.90
N VAL A 39 12.13 15.75 3.26
CA VAL A 39 11.90 16.88 2.33
C VAL A 39 12.94 16.89 1.22
N LEU A 40 14.23 16.64 1.53
CA LEU A 40 15.28 16.54 0.51
C LEU A 40 15.06 15.35 -0.42
N ILE A 41 14.75 14.16 0.13
CA ILE A 41 14.44 12.95 -0.65
C ILE A 41 13.23 13.19 -1.54
N GLN A 42 12.18 13.81 -1.01
CA GLN A 42 10.98 14.16 -1.77
C GLN A 42 11.28 15.13 -2.91
N SER A 43 12.16 16.09 -2.69
CA SER A 43 12.57 17.03 -3.74
C SER A 43 13.32 16.32 -4.87
N LEU A 44 14.25 15.42 -4.53
CA LEU A 44 14.95 14.59 -5.50
C LEU A 44 14.02 13.65 -6.26
N LEU A 45 13.06 13.05 -5.58
CA LEU A 45 12.02 12.20 -6.19
C LEU A 45 11.22 13.00 -7.23
N ARG A 46 10.75 14.20 -6.89
CA ARG A 46 10.02 15.07 -7.81
C ARG A 46 10.85 15.44 -9.04
N VAL A 47 12.14 15.77 -8.84
CA VAL A 47 13.04 16.06 -9.96
C VAL A 47 13.23 14.84 -10.86
N SER A 48 13.41 13.65 -10.30
CA SER A 48 13.56 12.41 -11.08
C SER A 48 12.31 12.04 -11.88
N GLN A 49 11.14 12.54 -11.49
CA GLN A 49 9.86 12.31 -12.16
C GLN A 49 9.56 13.36 -13.24
N ILE A 50 10.36 14.42 -13.37
CA ILE A 50 10.22 15.39 -14.46
C ILE A 50 10.45 14.66 -15.79
N GLY A 51 9.46 14.69 -16.66
CA GLY A 51 9.48 13.95 -17.93
C GLY A 51 9.03 12.48 -17.85
N GLY A 52 8.68 11.99 -16.66
CA GLY A 52 8.24 10.60 -16.43
C GLY A 52 6.95 10.19 -17.17
N GLY A 53 6.20 11.14 -17.75
CA GLY A 53 5.04 10.84 -18.62
C GLY A 53 5.35 9.96 -19.82
N GLY A 54 6.62 9.86 -20.24
CA GLY A 54 7.06 8.99 -21.32
C GLY A 54 6.84 7.49 -21.05
N LYS A 55 6.74 7.05 -19.80
CA LYS A 55 6.41 5.66 -19.46
C LYS A 55 4.97 5.34 -19.82
N LEU A 56 4.01 6.14 -19.35
CA LEU A 56 2.60 5.99 -19.69
C LEU A 56 2.36 6.06 -21.19
N THR A 57 2.98 7.02 -21.87
CA THR A 57 2.86 7.22 -23.32
C THR A 57 3.34 6.00 -24.11
N ARG A 58 4.41 5.30 -23.67
CA ARG A 58 4.87 4.05 -24.31
C ARG A 58 3.81 2.94 -24.28
N HIS A 59 2.95 2.93 -23.27
CA HIS A 59 1.82 2.02 -23.16
C HIS A 59 0.54 2.57 -23.78
N GLY A 60 0.58 3.78 -24.40
CA GLY A 60 -0.56 4.46 -24.96
C GLY A 60 -1.59 4.90 -23.90
N LEU A 61 -1.10 5.14 -22.68
CA LEU A 61 -1.90 5.60 -21.56
C LEU A 61 -1.58 7.05 -21.23
N GLN A 62 -2.51 7.70 -20.53
CA GLN A 62 -2.35 9.05 -19.99
C GLN A 62 -2.84 9.06 -18.53
N ALA A 63 -2.26 9.95 -17.76
CA ALA A 63 -2.73 10.20 -16.40
C ALA A 63 -3.38 11.58 -16.32
N GLU A 64 -4.54 11.62 -15.70
CA GLU A 64 -5.22 12.84 -15.31
C GLU A 64 -4.91 13.14 -13.84
N LYS A 65 -4.56 14.38 -13.53
CA LYS A 65 -4.49 14.88 -12.15
C LYS A 65 -5.75 15.68 -11.85
N LYS A 66 -6.43 15.31 -10.75
CA LYS A 66 -7.68 15.95 -10.34
C LYS A 66 -7.65 16.25 -8.85
N ILE A 67 -8.18 17.39 -8.43
CA ILE A 67 -8.48 17.67 -7.03
C ILE A 67 -9.92 17.22 -6.79
N VAL A 68 -10.10 16.34 -5.83
CA VAL A 68 -11.40 15.81 -5.42
C VAL A 68 -11.63 16.14 -3.95
N SER A 69 -12.88 16.16 -3.53
CA SER A 69 -13.22 16.43 -2.14
C SER A 69 -14.45 15.63 -1.75
N SER A 70 -14.39 15.09 -0.55
CA SER A 70 -15.53 14.61 0.21
C SER A 70 -15.33 15.03 1.66
N ASN A 71 -16.41 15.26 2.39
CA ASN A 71 -16.34 15.70 3.80
C ASN A 71 -15.54 17.00 4.03
N GLY A 72 -15.45 17.88 3.01
CA GLY A 72 -14.74 19.16 3.11
C GLY A 72 -13.20 19.09 3.02
N VAL A 73 -12.62 17.91 2.83
CA VAL A 73 -11.16 17.73 2.71
C VAL A 73 -10.77 17.57 1.25
N PRO A 74 -10.15 18.61 0.60
CA PRO A 74 -9.66 18.49 -0.77
C PRO A 74 -8.39 17.65 -0.81
N VAL A 75 -8.31 16.71 -1.75
CA VAL A 75 -7.14 15.87 -1.98
C VAL A 75 -6.87 15.72 -3.48
N SER A 76 -5.60 15.66 -3.85
CA SER A 76 -5.20 15.38 -5.22
C SER A 76 -5.22 13.87 -5.49
N VAL A 77 -5.76 13.48 -6.64
CA VAL A 77 -5.70 12.11 -7.15
C VAL A 77 -5.12 12.09 -8.56
N ARG A 78 -4.46 10.98 -8.89
CA ARG A 78 -3.93 10.68 -10.20
C ARG A 78 -4.72 9.50 -10.78
N ILE A 79 -5.34 9.69 -11.93
CA ILE A 79 -6.22 8.70 -12.54
C ILE A 79 -5.58 8.20 -13.83
N ILE A 80 -5.40 6.88 -13.95
CA ILE A 80 -4.96 6.21 -15.16
C ILE A 80 -6.11 5.31 -15.62
N ARG A 81 -6.52 5.43 -16.89
CA ARG A 81 -7.64 4.67 -17.46
C ARG A 81 -7.16 3.68 -18.50
N PRO A 82 -7.80 2.51 -18.64
CA PRO A 82 -7.57 1.62 -19.77
C PRO A 82 -8.04 2.26 -21.07
N LYS A 83 -7.63 1.71 -22.21
CA LYS A 83 -8.07 2.18 -23.54
C LYS A 83 -9.57 1.97 -23.79
N GLY A 84 -10.16 0.97 -23.16
CA GLY A 84 -11.59 0.66 -23.20
C GLY A 84 -12.31 1.09 -21.94
N GLN A 85 -13.56 0.66 -21.81
CA GLN A 85 -14.32 0.86 -20.57
C GLN A 85 -13.70 0.04 -19.44
N PRO A 86 -13.44 0.64 -18.27
CA PRO A 86 -12.90 -0.09 -17.13
C PRO A 86 -13.92 -1.12 -16.60
N LYS A 87 -13.43 -2.30 -16.23
CA LYS A 87 -14.23 -3.36 -15.60
C LYS A 87 -14.29 -3.22 -14.08
N GLY A 88 -13.45 -2.38 -13.52
CA GLY A 88 -13.35 -2.11 -12.08
C GLY A 88 -12.42 -0.94 -11.83
N VAL A 89 -12.26 -0.57 -10.57
CA VAL A 89 -11.39 0.52 -10.16
C VAL A 89 -10.46 0.06 -9.05
N VAL A 90 -9.19 0.44 -9.14
CA VAL A 90 -8.22 0.31 -8.06
C VAL A 90 -8.08 1.66 -7.37
N LEU A 91 -8.26 1.68 -6.05
CA LEU A 91 -7.91 2.80 -5.20
C LEU A 91 -6.54 2.51 -4.59
N ASP A 92 -5.50 3.23 -5.03
CA ASP A 92 -4.10 2.97 -4.70
C ASP A 92 -3.56 3.99 -3.69
N PHE A 93 -2.97 3.47 -2.61
CA PHE A 93 -2.25 4.23 -1.59
C PHE A 93 -0.76 3.86 -1.62
N HIS A 94 0.07 4.80 -2.08
CA HIS A 94 1.51 4.57 -2.19
C HIS A 94 2.22 4.43 -0.84
N GLY A 95 3.43 3.84 -0.85
CA GLY A 95 4.31 3.74 0.31
C GLY A 95 5.10 5.03 0.60
N GLY A 96 6.21 4.90 1.34
CA GLY A 96 7.12 6.01 1.61
C GLY A 96 7.09 6.52 3.06
N GLY A 97 6.66 5.68 4.01
CA GLY A 97 6.70 5.99 5.45
C GLY A 97 5.89 7.23 5.82
N TRP A 98 4.83 7.56 5.09
CA TRP A 98 3.98 8.75 5.19
C TRP A 98 4.70 10.09 4.93
N VAL A 99 6.02 10.11 4.75
CA VAL A 99 6.85 11.34 4.69
C VAL A 99 7.46 11.61 3.33
N ILE A 100 7.48 10.62 2.43
CA ILE A 100 7.90 10.75 1.02
C ILE A 100 6.92 10.02 0.11
N GLY A 101 7.04 10.27 -1.19
CA GLY A 101 6.21 9.64 -2.21
C GLY A 101 5.17 10.59 -2.81
N ASN A 102 4.47 10.12 -3.78
CA ASN A 102 3.34 10.75 -4.45
C ASN A 102 2.58 9.72 -5.30
N ALA A 103 1.42 10.09 -5.82
CA ALA A 103 0.59 9.22 -6.65
C ALA A 103 1.26 8.68 -7.94
N GLN A 104 2.39 9.26 -8.38
CA GLN A 104 3.15 8.79 -9.55
C GLN A 104 4.14 7.68 -9.21
N MET A 105 4.43 7.47 -7.93
CA MET A 105 5.48 6.54 -7.48
C MET A 105 5.21 5.10 -7.92
N ASN A 106 3.93 4.72 -7.96
CA ASN A 106 3.46 3.38 -8.33
C ASN A 106 3.06 3.25 -9.82
N ASP A 107 3.40 4.21 -10.68
CA ASP A 107 2.98 4.18 -12.10
C ASP A 107 3.34 2.86 -12.79
N ASP A 108 4.51 2.26 -12.53
CA ASP A 108 4.92 1.00 -13.15
C ASP A 108 3.99 -0.17 -12.74
N LEU A 109 3.61 -0.24 -11.47
CA LEU A 109 2.68 -1.24 -10.95
C LEU A 109 1.26 -0.98 -11.47
N ASN A 110 0.84 0.27 -11.47
CA ASN A 110 -0.48 0.71 -11.87
C ASN A 110 -0.73 0.51 -13.38
N VAL A 111 0.26 0.81 -14.23
CA VAL A 111 0.20 0.55 -15.68
C VAL A 111 -0.02 -0.93 -15.96
N ALA A 112 0.63 -1.83 -15.23
CA ALA A 112 0.42 -3.27 -15.39
C ALA A 112 -1.01 -3.68 -15.00
N MET A 113 -1.56 -3.14 -13.89
CA MET A 113 -2.95 -3.39 -13.50
C MET A 113 -3.95 -2.88 -14.55
N VAL A 114 -3.75 -1.64 -15.05
CA VAL A 114 -4.59 -1.05 -16.09
C VAL A 114 -4.62 -1.92 -17.35
N ASN A 115 -3.44 -2.35 -17.84
CA ASN A 115 -3.34 -3.08 -19.11
C ASN A 115 -3.77 -4.54 -19.02
N GLU A 116 -3.51 -5.21 -17.89
CA GLU A 116 -3.73 -6.66 -17.76
C GLU A 116 -5.06 -6.99 -17.09
N CYS A 117 -5.64 -6.06 -16.32
CA CYS A 117 -6.90 -6.29 -15.61
C CYS A 117 -8.07 -5.43 -16.14
N ASP A 118 -7.85 -4.57 -17.14
CA ASP A 118 -8.85 -3.62 -17.66
C ASP A 118 -9.47 -2.72 -16.57
N VAL A 119 -8.68 -2.26 -15.60
CA VAL A 119 -9.15 -1.39 -14.51
C VAL A 119 -8.71 0.05 -14.69
N ALA A 120 -9.49 0.98 -14.17
CA ALA A 120 -8.98 2.30 -13.88
C ALA A 120 -8.21 2.28 -12.55
N VAL A 121 -7.13 3.06 -12.44
CA VAL A 121 -6.40 3.24 -11.17
C VAL A 121 -6.53 4.68 -10.72
N VAL A 122 -6.96 4.86 -9.48
CA VAL A 122 -7.04 6.14 -8.78
C VAL A 122 -6.01 6.11 -7.66
N SER A 123 -4.84 6.72 -7.90
CA SER A 123 -3.78 6.84 -6.90
C SER A 123 -3.93 8.13 -6.11
N VAL A 124 -3.91 8.04 -4.80
CA VAL A 124 -4.11 9.18 -3.91
C VAL A 124 -2.78 9.90 -3.66
N ASP A 125 -2.74 11.20 -3.98
CA ASP A 125 -1.61 12.10 -3.74
C ASP A 125 -1.82 12.80 -2.38
N TYR A 126 -1.83 12.01 -1.30
CA TYR A 126 -2.09 12.47 0.05
C TYR A 126 -0.99 13.40 0.57
N ARG A 127 -1.31 14.31 1.47
CA ARG A 127 -0.32 15.16 2.14
C ARG A 127 0.67 14.31 2.93
N LEU A 128 1.91 14.77 3.00
CA LEU A 128 2.96 14.05 3.71
C LEU A 128 3.07 14.49 5.17
N ALA A 129 3.39 13.55 6.05
CA ALA A 129 3.48 13.78 7.49
C ALA A 129 4.67 14.67 7.93
N VAL A 130 5.40 15.22 6.98
CA VAL A 130 6.38 16.31 7.22
C VAL A 130 5.71 17.67 7.40
N SER A 131 4.51 17.86 6.83
CA SER A 131 3.77 19.13 6.81
C SER A 131 2.39 19.07 7.48
N THR A 132 1.91 17.87 7.79
CA THR A 132 0.61 17.67 8.45
C THR A 132 0.74 16.52 9.46
N PRO A 133 -0.09 16.44 10.52
CA PRO A 133 -0.18 15.25 11.37
C PRO A 133 -0.58 14.02 10.56
N VAL A 134 -0.22 12.82 11.04
CA VAL A 134 -0.54 11.54 10.35
C VAL A 134 -2.06 11.34 10.18
N GLU A 135 -2.86 11.85 11.10
CA GLU A 135 -4.32 11.87 11.03
C GLU A 135 -4.81 12.64 9.81
N GLY A 136 -4.17 13.77 9.47
CA GLY A 136 -4.49 14.54 8.25
C GLY A 136 -4.14 13.79 6.97
N VAL A 137 -3.10 12.96 6.98
CA VAL A 137 -2.79 12.03 5.86
C VAL A 137 -3.90 11.00 5.71
N MET A 138 -4.38 10.45 6.84
CA MET A 138 -5.48 9.48 6.87
C MET A 138 -6.81 10.11 6.40
N ASP A 139 -7.05 11.38 6.74
CA ASP A 139 -8.24 12.12 6.30
C ASP A 139 -8.24 12.37 4.79
N ASP A 140 -7.08 12.62 4.18
CA ASP A 140 -6.94 12.72 2.73
C ASP A 140 -7.33 11.40 2.04
N CYS A 141 -6.82 10.28 2.54
CA CYS A 141 -7.11 8.95 2.02
C CYS A 141 -8.60 8.60 2.15
N PHE A 142 -9.19 8.90 3.31
CA PHE A 142 -10.62 8.72 3.56
C PHE A 142 -11.48 9.62 2.66
N SER A 143 -11.09 10.88 2.44
CA SER A 143 -11.79 11.81 1.52
C SER A 143 -11.78 11.29 0.09
N ALA A 144 -10.62 10.81 -0.40
CA ALA A 144 -10.51 10.20 -1.73
C ALA A 144 -11.38 8.95 -1.87
N ALA A 145 -11.40 8.08 -0.85
CA ALA A 145 -12.25 6.90 -0.83
C ALA A 145 -13.73 7.27 -0.86
N CYS A 146 -14.19 8.19 -0.01
CA CYS A 146 -15.56 8.66 0.00
C CYS A 146 -15.97 9.32 -1.31
N TRP A 147 -15.06 10.06 -1.97
CA TRP A 147 -15.32 10.63 -3.28
C TRP A 147 -15.51 9.55 -4.35
N LEU A 148 -14.61 8.55 -4.38
CA LEU A 148 -14.65 7.47 -5.38
C LEU A 148 -15.88 6.56 -5.20
N LEU A 149 -16.20 6.25 -3.95
CA LEU A 149 -17.24 5.29 -3.60
C LEU A 149 -18.65 5.91 -3.54
N GLY A 150 -18.75 7.24 -3.41
CA GLY A 150 -20.01 7.97 -3.33
C GLY A 150 -20.47 8.48 -4.68
N ASP A 151 -21.48 9.38 -4.64
CA ASP A 151 -22.13 9.92 -5.82
C ASP A 151 -21.31 11.00 -6.55
N ASN A 152 -20.20 11.44 -5.94
CA ASN A 152 -19.33 12.48 -6.50
C ASN A 152 -18.41 12.00 -7.63
N CYS A 153 -18.43 10.69 -7.93
CA CYS A 153 -17.65 10.07 -9.00
C CYS A 153 -18.54 9.22 -9.94
N PRO A 154 -19.43 9.86 -10.73
CA PRO A 154 -20.36 9.13 -11.60
C PRO A 154 -19.65 8.29 -12.68
N GLU A 155 -18.42 8.66 -13.07
CA GLU A 155 -17.60 7.93 -14.05
C GLU A 155 -17.37 6.46 -13.64
N PHE A 156 -17.23 6.20 -12.33
CA PHE A 156 -16.96 4.88 -11.78
C PHE A 156 -18.12 4.31 -10.97
N ALA A 157 -19.32 4.90 -11.13
CA ALA A 157 -20.52 4.43 -10.43
C ALA A 157 -20.83 2.98 -10.81
N GLY A 158 -21.14 2.16 -9.80
CA GLY A 158 -21.50 0.74 -10.00
C GLY A 158 -20.31 -0.19 -10.27
N LEU A 159 -19.09 0.31 -10.54
CA LEU A 159 -17.94 -0.55 -10.74
C LEU A 159 -17.43 -1.11 -9.40
N PRO A 160 -16.95 -2.40 -9.38
CA PRO A 160 -16.28 -2.97 -8.22
C PRO A 160 -14.97 -2.23 -7.94
N VAL A 161 -14.68 -1.97 -6.67
CA VAL A 161 -13.47 -1.27 -6.24
C VAL A 161 -12.56 -2.24 -5.47
N ILE A 162 -11.28 -2.25 -5.82
CA ILE A 162 -10.22 -2.95 -5.10
C ILE A 162 -9.31 -1.89 -4.47
N VAL A 163 -9.05 -2.00 -3.18
CA VAL A 163 -8.10 -1.14 -2.49
C VAL A 163 -6.72 -1.79 -2.55
N VAL A 164 -5.69 -1.01 -2.90
CA VAL A 164 -4.30 -1.46 -2.93
C VAL A 164 -3.46 -0.55 -2.04
N GLY A 165 -2.58 -1.14 -1.26
CA GLY A 165 -1.67 -0.37 -0.42
C GLY A 165 -0.36 -1.10 -0.12
N GLU A 166 0.74 -0.36 -0.10
CA GLU A 166 2.06 -0.89 0.23
C GLU A 166 2.68 -0.13 1.41
N SER A 167 3.35 -0.81 2.33
CA SER A 167 4.07 -0.19 3.44
C SER A 167 3.15 0.80 4.22
N ALA A 168 3.50 2.07 4.30
CA ALA A 168 2.63 3.13 4.83
C ALA A 168 1.26 3.19 4.13
N GLY A 169 1.20 2.92 2.82
CA GLY A 169 -0.05 2.83 2.07
C GLY A 169 -0.93 1.66 2.52
N GLY A 170 -0.34 0.55 2.97
CA GLY A 170 -1.07 -0.55 3.59
C GLY A 170 -1.75 -0.14 4.90
N HIS A 171 -1.08 0.68 5.72
CA HIS A 171 -1.67 1.33 6.89
C HIS A 171 -2.85 2.23 6.50
N LEU A 172 -2.64 3.12 5.52
CA LEU A 172 -3.66 4.04 5.05
C LEU A 172 -4.88 3.31 4.46
N ALA A 173 -4.65 2.20 3.75
CA ALA A 173 -5.72 1.33 3.28
C ALA A 173 -6.54 0.76 4.45
N ALA A 174 -5.89 0.14 5.43
CA ALA A 174 -6.56 -0.48 6.56
C ALA A 174 -7.32 0.55 7.42
N THR A 175 -6.72 1.71 7.71
CA THR A 175 -7.39 2.79 8.47
C THR A 175 -8.55 3.41 7.70
N THR A 176 -8.44 3.55 6.38
CA THR A 176 -9.54 4.01 5.52
C THR A 176 -10.72 3.05 5.57
N LEU A 177 -10.47 1.75 5.49
CA LEU A 177 -11.51 0.72 5.59
C LEU A 177 -12.21 0.75 6.97
N LEU A 178 -11.43 0.89 8.06
CA LEU A 178 -12.01 1.02 9.40
C LEU A 178 -12.91 2.25 9.53
N LYS A 179 -12.50 3.40 8.98
CA LYS A 179 -13.35 4.61 8.95
C LYS A 179 -14.60 4.44 8.06
N LEU A 180 -14.51 3.64 6.99
CA LEU A 180 -15.65 3.35 6.13
C LEU A 180 -16.71 2.46 6.79
N LYS A 181 -16.43 1.80 7.92
CA LYS A 181 -17.46 1.07 8.68
C LYS A 181 -18.64 1.96 9.12
N ASP A 182 -18.37 3.26 9.34
CA ASP A 182 -19.40 4.25 9.62
C ASP A 182 -20.26 4.60 8.37
N LYS A 183 -19.89 4.07 7.19
CA LYS A 183 -20.56 4.26 5.91
C LYS A 183 -20.68 2.92 5.17
N PRO A 184 -21.50 1.99 5.68
CA PRO A 184 -21.56 0.60 5.20
C PRO A 184 -21.89 0.48 3.72
N ASP A 185 -22.72 1.38 3.17
CA ASP A 185 -23.05 1.39 1.74
C ASP A 185 -21.81 1.67 0.86
N LEU A 186 -20.88 2.50 1.33
CA LEU A 186 -19.62 2.74 0.64
C LEU A 186 -18.66 1.56 0.80
N LEU A 187 -18.56 1.01 2.02
CA LEU A 187 -17.68 -0.13 2.31
C LEU A 187 -18.03 -1.35 1.45
N GLN A 188 -19.31 -1.63 1.26
CA GLN A 188 -19.80 -2.76 0.44
C GLN A 188 -19.40 -2.69 -1.03
N ARG A 189 -19.07 -1.51 -1.56
CA ARG A 189 -18.53 -1.35 -2.92
C ARG A 189 -17.09 -1.85 -3.06
N ILE A 190 -16.37 -2.02 -1.95
CA ILE A 190 -15.00 -2.54 -1.95
C ILE A 190 -15.08 -4.07 -1.96
N LYS A 191 -14.63 -4.67 -3.05
CA LYS A 191 -14.73 -6.12 -3.29
C LYS A 191 -13.49 -6.89 -2.88
N GLY A 192 -12.40 -6.18 -2.61
CA GLY A 192 -11.17 -6.80 -2.12
C GLY A 192 -10.10 -5.78 -1.75
N VAL A 193 -9.10 -6.27 -1.03
CA VAL A 193 -7.97 -5.48 -0.57
C VAL A 193 -6.66 -6.21 -0.87
N LEU A 194 -5.72 -5.55 -1.51
CA LEU A 194 -4.40 -6.07 -1.84
C LEU A 194 -3.34 -5.28 -1.04
N LEU A 195 -2.65 -5.96 -0.15
CA LEU A 195 -1.72 -5.33 0.78
C LEU A 195 -0.32 -5.93 0.66
N TYR A 196 0.68 -5.08 0.48
CA TYR A 196 2.07 -5.46 0.45
C TYR A 196 2.78 -4.90 1.68
N TYR A 197 3.33 -5.77 2.52
CA TYR A 197 4.18 -5.45 3.67
C TYR A 197 3.74 -4.20 4.46
N GLY A 198 2.45 -4.10 4.80
CA GLY A 198 1.88 -2.93 5.47
C GLY A 198 2.36 -2.76 6.91
N VAL A 199 2.28 -1.53 7.41
CA VAL A 199 2.43 -1.18 8.82
C VAL A 199 1.05 -1.20 9.48
N TYR A 200 0.88 -1.85 10.63
CA TYR A 200 -0.44 -1.91 11.27
C TYR A 200 -0.42 -1.60 12.76
N ASP A 201 0.77 -1.50 13.35
CA ASP A 201 1.00 -1.08 14.74
C ASP A 201 2.01 0.06 14.80
N LEU A 202 1.57 1.27 15.16
CA LEU A 202 2.46 2.44 15.30
C LEU A 202 3.29 2.44 16.59
N THR A 203 3.19 1.39 17.42
CA THR A 203 4.14 1.17 18.52
C THR A 203 5.29 0.23 18.12
N GLY A 204 5.17 -0.41 16.97
CA GLY A 204 6.08 -1.43 16.44
C GLY A 204 5.79 -2.83 16.99
N THR A 205 5.53 -3.76 16.10
CA THR A 205 5.40 -5.19 16.38
C THR A 205 6.75 -5.80 16.82
N PRO A 206 6.79 -7.04 17.32
CA PRO A 206 8.04 -7.67 17.72
C PRO A 206 9.13 -7.67 16.66
N SER A 207 8.80 -7.94 15.39
CA SER A 207 9.78 -7.90 14.30
C SER A 207 10.35 -6.50 14.05
N VAL A 208 9.54 -5.44 14.24
CA VAL A 208 10.01 -4.05 14.17
C VAL A 208 10.92 -3.71 15.35
N ARG A 209 10.52 -4.07 16.56
CA ARG A 209 11.28 -3.74 17.80
C ARG A 209 12.62 -4.45 17.89
N ASN A 210 12.69 -5.67 17.33
CA ASN A 210 13.90 -6.50 17.33
C ASN A 210 14.72 -6.37 16.03
N ALA A 211 14.31 -5.48 15.11
CA ALA A 211 14.99 -5.28 13.84
C ALA A 211 16.42 -4.74 14.03
N GLY A 212 17.40 -5.50 13.59
CA GLY A 212 18.82 -5.18 13.72
C GLY A 212 19.40 -4.40 12.54
N PRO A 213 20.70 -4.13 12.56
CA PRO A 213 21.41 -3.41 11.49
C PRO A 213 21.50 -4.20 10.18
N GLU A 214 21.19 -5.49 10.18
CA GLU A 214 21.18 -6.37 9.02
C GLU A 214 19.99 -6.14 8.08
N THR A 215 18.93 -5.44 8.55
CA THR A 215 17.76 -5.14 7.73
C THR A 215 18.13 -4.41 6.45
N LEU A 216 17.39 -4.69 5.39
CA LEU A 216 17.58 -4.08 4.07
C LEU A 216 16.48 -3.05 3.81
N VAL A 217 16.79 -2.02 3.02
CA VAL A 217 15.89 -0.94 2.61
C VAL A 217 15.49 -0.03 3.78
N LEU A 218 14.92 -0.58 4.86
CA LEU A 218 14.53 0.16 6.06
C LEU A 218 15.65 0.10 7.13
N ASP A 219 15.76 1.17 7.91
CA ASP A 219 16.66 1.24 9.08
C ASP A 219 16.03 0.55 10.28
N GLY A 220 16.20 -0.77 10.41
CA GLY A 220 15.60 -1.54 11.48
C GLY A 220 15.74 -0.93 12.87
N PRO A 221 16.97 -0.63 13.35
CA PRO A 221 17.16 -0.04 14.68
C PRO A 221 16.47 1.32 14.89
N GLY A 222 16.22 2.07 13.81
CA GLY A 222 15.58 3.39 13.85
C GLY A 222 14.06 3.37 13.67
N MET A 223 13.43 2.22 13.41
CA MET A 223 12.01 2.18 13.04
C MET A 223 11.09 2.64 14.17
N VAL A 224 11.29 2.18 15.40
CA VAL A 224 10.44 2.59 16.53
C VAL A 224 10.51 4.10 16.74
N GLU A 225 11.71 4.69 16.64
CA GLU A 225 11.88 6.13 16.76
C GLU A 225 11.22 6.88 15.60
N ALA A 226 11.30 6.35 14.39
CA ALA A 226 10.59 6.89 13.22
C ALA A 226 9.06 6.93 13.42
N LEU A 227 8.47 5.87 13.98
CA LEU A 227 7.04 5.82 14.34
C LEU A 227 6.67 6.86 15.40
N ARG A 228 7.56 7.08 16.39
CA ARG A 228 7.37 8.14 17.40
C ARG A 228 7.45 9.54 16.83
N LEU A 229 8.33 9.78 15.86
CA LEU A 229 8.43 11.06 15.15
C LEU A 229 7.18 11.39 14.33
N LEU A 230 6.48 10.36 13.82
CA LEU A 230 5.20 10.52 13.11
C LEU A 230 4.07 10.93 14.04
N THR A 231 4.12 10.52 15.30
CA THR A 231 3.07 10.71 16.30
C THR A 231 3.62 11.43 17.54
N PRO A 232 4.13 12.66 17.40
CA PRO A 232 4.81 13.37 18.49
C PRO A 232 3.85 13.62 19.65
N GLY A 233 4.37 13.43 20.88
CA GLY A 233 3.60 13.68 22.11
C GLY A 233 2.61 12.58 22.50
N LEU A 234 2.40 11.54 21.66
CA LEU A 234 1.52 10.44 22.02
C LEU A 234 2.25 9.37 22.83
N THR A 235 1.54 8.76 23.78
CA THR A 235 2.00 7.56 24.48
C THR A 235 1.83 6.31 23.62
N ASP A 236 2.44 5.17 23.99
CA ASP A 236 2.28 3.92 23.26
C ASP A 236 0.82 3.43 23.32
N GLU A 237 0.10 3.63 24.44
CA GLU A 237 -1.33 3.31 24.57
C GLU A 237 -2.20 4.14 23.59
N GLN A 238 -1.84 5.41 23.39
CA GLN A 238 -2.53 6.27 22.42
C GLN A 238 -2.22 5.82 20.97
N ARG A 239 -0.99 5.40 20.68
CA ARG A 239 -0.62 4.87 19.36
C ARG A 239 -1.30 3.55 19.04
N GLN A 240 -1.59 2.72 20.05
CA GLN A 240 -2.33 1.46 19.90
C GLN A 240 -3.82 1.65 19.65
N GLN A 241 -4.36 2.87 19.79
CA GLN A 241 -5.77 3.09 19.47
C GLN A 241 -6.09 2.69 18.02
N PRO A 242 -7.23 2.03 17.77
CA PRO A 242 -7.64 1.57 16.44
C PRO A 242 -7.64 2.65 15.37
N THR A 243 -7.81 3.90 15.76
CA THR A 243 -7.77 5.07 14.89
C THR A 243 -6.37 5.35 14.31
N LEU A 244 -5.32 4.88 14.99
CA LEU A 244 -3.92 5.03 14.57
C LEU A 244 -3.28 3.70 14.21
N SER A 245 -3.56 2.64 14.94
CA SER A 245 -3.02 1.30 14.71
C SER A 245 -4.14 0.34 14.34
N PRO A 246 -4.40 0.15 13.03
CA PRO A 246 -5.52 -0.66 12.57
C PRO A 246 -5.43 -2.13 12.98
N LEU A 247 -4.26 -2.59 13.41
CA LEU A 247 -4.10 -3.93 13.99
C LEU A 247 -5.06 -4.17 15.15
N TYR A 248 -5.38 -3.14 15.93
CA TYR A 248 -6.25 -3.26 17.12
C TYR A 248 -7.72 -2.93 16.83
N GLY A 249 -8.05 -2.62 15.56
CA GLY A 249 -9.40 -2.28 15.13
C GLY A 249 -10.36 -3.49 15.11
N ASP A 250 -11.65 -3.20 15.10
CA ASP A 250 -12.69 -4.20 14.81
C ASP A 250 -12.76 -4.43 13.30
N LEU A 251 -12.31 -5.61 12.84
CA LEU A 251 -12.24 -5.99 11.44
C LEU A 251 -13.54 -6.63 10.92
N SER A 252 -14.62 -6.71 11.73
CA SER A 252 -15.89 -7.24 11.26
C SER A 252 -16.40 -6.50 10.02
N GLY A 253 -16.89 -7.24 9.02
CA GLY A 253 -17.38 -6.68 7.77
C GLY A 253 -16.31 -6.23 6.77
N MET A 254 -15.01 -6.51 7.05
CA MET A 254 -13.95 -6.24 6.08
C MET A 254 -14.06 -7.13 4.84
N PRO A 255 -13.69 -6.61 3.65
CA PRO A 255 -13.70 -7.40 2.41
C PRO A 255 -12.60 -8.47 2.39
N PRO A 256 -12.65 -9.43 1.46
CA PRO A 256 -11.56 -10.37 1.22
C PRO A 256 -10.22 -9.67 0.99
N ALA A 257 -9.11 -10.29 1.44
CA ALA A 257 -7.80 -9.68 1.30
C ALA A 257 -6.76 -10.66 0.70
N LEU A 258 -5.81 -10.08 -0.09
CA LEU A 258 -4.58 -10.74 -0.49
C LEU A 258 -3.41 -9.97 0.13
N MET A 259 -2.57 -10.66 0.89
CA MET A 259 -1.47 -10.03 1.63
C MET A 259 -0.13 -10.70 1.32
N PHE A 260 0.92 -9.89 1.18
CA PHE A 260 2.28 -10.35 0.94
C PHE A 260 3.27 -9.69 1.88
N VAL A 261 4.25 -10.47 2.37
CA VAL A 261 5.37 -9.95 3.15
C VAL A 261 6.62 -10.80 2.92
N GLY A 262 7.78 -10.17 2.88
CA GLY A 262 9.07 -10.85 2.85
C GLY A 262 9.47 -11.38 4.23
N ASP A 263 10.17 -12.50 4.29
CA ASP A 263 10.58 -13.09 5.58
C ASP A 263 11.76 -12.37 6.25
N ILE A 264 12.47 -11.52 5.49
CA ILE A 264 13.53 -10.64 6.01
C ILE A 264 13.09 -9.17 6.10
N ASP A 265 11.78 -8.93 6.00
CA ASP A 265 11.19 -7.60 6.18
C ASP A 265 10.97 -7.33 7.69
N PRO A 266 11.41 -6.18 8.23
CA PRO A 266 11.11 -5.84 9.62
C PRO A 266 9.61 -5.68 9.92
N LEU A 267 8.75 -5.48 8.89
CA LEU A 267 7.29 -5.44 9.03
C LEU A 267 6.62 -6.83 8.92
N LEU A 268 7.38 -7.92 9.09
CA LEU A 268 6.86 -9.28 8.99
C LEU A 268 5.69 -9.51 9.95
N ASP A 269 5.87 -9.21 11.22
CA ASP A 269 4.84 -9.46 12.25
C ASP A 269 3.60 -8.58 12.06
N ASP A 270 3.75 -7.36 11.55
CA ASP A 270 2.61 -6.50 11.20
C ASP A 270 1.66 -7.21 10.23
N THR A 271 2.21 -7.72 9.13
CA THR A 271 1.40 -8.42 8.13
C THR A 271 0.86 -9.75 8.64
N LEU A 272 1.66 -10.54 9.38
CA LEU A 272 1.22 -11.83 9.91
C LEU A 272 0.07 -11.66 10.90
N GLN A 273 0.20 -10.76 11.87
CA GLN A 273 -0.83 -10.51 12.89
C GLN A 273 -2.09 -9.90 12.27
N MET A 274 -1.96 -8.98 11.32
CA MET A 274 -3.11 -8.43 10.60
C MET A 274 -3.84 -9.52 9.82
N ALA A 275 -3.13 -10.37 9.09
CA ALA A 275 -3.72 -11.47 8.33
C ALA A 275 -4.44 -12.47 9.24
N GLU A 276 -3.86 -12.85 10.38
CA GLU A 276 -4.51 -13.74 11.36
C GLU A 276 -5.83 -13.16 11.87
N ARG A 277 -5.85 -11.87 12.24
CA ARG A 277 -7.07 -11.21 12.68
C ARG A 277 -8.10 -11.07 11.56
N TRP A 278 -7.65 -10.72 10.35
CA TRP A 278 -8.55 -10.54 9.21
C TRP A 278 -9.20 -11.86 8.78
N LYS A 279 -8.48 -12.99 8.86
CA LYS A 279 -9.00 -14.35 8.58
C LYS A 279 -10.17 -14.75 9.46
N THR A 280 -10.33 -14.16 10.63
CA THR A 280 -11.46 -14.47 11.51
C THR A 280 -12.80 -13.91 11.00
N VAL A 281 -12.76 -12.97 10.06
CA VAL A 281 -13.94 -12.21 9.60
C VAL A 281 -14.14 -12.24 8.08
N ALA A 282 -13.10 -12.53 7.30
CA ALA A 282 -13.15 -12.55 5.84
C ALA A 282 -12.17 -13.57 5.26
N ASP A 283 -12.31 -13.82 3.94
CA ASP A 283 -11.38 -14.66 3.20
C ASP A 283 -10.04 -13.94 3.00
N VAL A 284 -8.95 -14.54 3.47
CA VAL A 284 -7.61 -13.99 3.36
C VAL A 284 -6.64 -14.98 2.74
N GLU A 285 -6.04 -14.58 1.63
CA GLU A 285 -4.88 -15.25 1.07
C GLU A 285 -3.62 -14.49 1.52
N MET A 286 -2.71 -15.14 2.27
CA MET A 286 -1.50 -14.53 2.78
C MET A 286 -0.27 -15.33 2.36
N HIS A 287 0.75 -14.63 1.84
CA HIS A 287 2.00 -15.23 1.42
C HIS A 287 3.18 -14.61 2.16
N ARG A 288 3.87 -15.44 2.94
CA ARG A 288 5.20 -15.16 3.45
C ARG A 288 6.23 -15.61 2.40
N LEU A 289 7.08 -14.69 1.97
CA LEU A 289 7.96 -14.84 0.81
C LEU A 289 9.42 -14.99 1.26
N PRO A 290 10.08 -16.12 0.97
CA PRO A 290 11.45 -16.33 1.41
C PRO A 290 12.43 -15.35 0.75
N ASP A 291 13.46 -14.95 1.49
CA ASP A 291 14.57 -14.11 1.02
C ASP A 291 14.19 -12.72 0.48
N LEU A 292 12.90 -12.29 0.57
CA LEU A 292 12.48 -10.99 0.08
C LEU A 292 12.52 -9.92 1.18
N PRO A 293 13.12 -8.75 0.90
CA PRO A 293 13.17 -7.62 1.82
C PRO A 293 11.93 -6.73 1.67
N HIS A 294 11.84 -5.67 2.49
CA HIS A 294 10.84 -4.61 2.32
C HIS A 294 10.92 -3.99 0.92
N GLY A 295 9.76 -3.61 0.34
CA GLY A 295 9.70 -2.95 -0.97
C GLY A 295 9.97 -3.87 -2.16
N PHE A 296 9.95 -5.19 -1.98
CA PHE A 296 10.33 -6.16 -3.02
C PHE A 296 9.57 -6.01 -4.33
N VAL A 297 8.34 -5.48 -4.33
CA VAL A 297 7.55 -5.27 -5.57
C VAL A 297 8.20 -4.29 -6.54
N HIS A 298 9.11 -3.45 -6.07
CA HIS A 298 9.87 -2.49 -6.88
C HIS A 298 11.20 -3.04 -7.40
N PHE A 299 11.56 -4.26 -7.04
CA PHE A 299 12.83 -4.85 -7.45
C PHE A 299 12.65 -5.85 -8.60
N PRO A 300 13.53 -5.82 -9.62
CA PRO A 300 13.41 -6.66 -10.80
C PRO A 300 13.92 -8.08 -10.54
N THR A 301 13.19 -8.86 -9.73
CA THR A 301 13.48 -10.28 -9.50
C THR A 301 12.36 -11.16 -10.04
N ALA A 302 12.69 -12.40 -10.40
CA ALA A 302 11.69 -13.38 -10.84
C ALA A 302 10.61 -13.60 -9.78
N MET A 303 10.99 -13.63 -8.50
CA MET A 303 10.05 -13.77 -7.38
C MET A 303 9.07 -12.59 -7.32
N SER A 304 9.56 -11.35 -7.43
CA SER A 304 8.71 -10.15 -7.49
C SER A 304 7.75 -10.18 -8.68
N GLY A 305 8.25 -10.59 -9.85
CA GLY A 305 7.42 -10.77 -11.05
C GLY A 305 6.26 -11.73 -10.83
N ARG A 306 6.51 -12.89 -10.18
CA ARG A 306 5.48 -13.88 -9.85
C ARG A 306 4.47 -13.36 -8.82
N VAL A 307 4.92 -12.63 -7.81
CA VAL A 307 4.03 -11.98 -6.83
C VAL A 307 3.10 -10.99 -7.52
N LEU A 308 3.64 -10.13 -8.38
CA LEU A 308 2.85 -9.15 -9.13
C LEU A 308 1.88 -9.82 -10.12
N ALA A 309 2.28 -10.94 -10.74
CA ALA A 309 1.37 -11.74 -11.58
C ALA A 309 0.22 -12.32 -10.75
N ARG A 310 0.50 -12.91 -9.58
CA ARG A 310 -0.53 -13.42 -8.65
C ARG A 310 -1.48 -12.32 -8.20
N SER A 311 -0.96 -11.13 -7.92
CA SER A 311 -1.76 -9.97 -7.53
C SER A 311 -2.77 -9.58 -8.61
N ARG A 312 -2.33 -9.51 -9.88
CA ARG A 312 -3.21 -9.19 -11.01
C ARG A 312 -4.24 -10.29 -11.29
N GLU A 313 -3.83 -11.55 -11.16
CA GLU A 313 -4.75 -12.69 -11.27
C GLU A 313 -5.86 -12.62 -10.21
N TRP A 314 -5.47 -12.39 -8.95
CA TRP A 314 -6.41 -12.27 -7.84
C TRP A 314 -7.36 -11.08 -8.04
N LEU A 315 -6.81 -9.90 -8.39
CA LEU A 315 -7.58 -8.68 -8.68
C LEU A 315 -8.59 -8.92 -9.78
N SER A 316 -8.17 -9.52 -10.90
CA SER A 316 -9.07 -9.86 -12.02
C SER A 316 -10.16 -10.85 -11.59
N GLY A 317 -9.82 -11.80 -10.72
CA GLY A 317 -10.77 -12.76 -10.15
C GLY A 317 -11.82 -12.09 -9.27
N MET A 318 -11.42 -11.10 -8.45
CA MET A 318 -12.34 -10.36 -7.59
C MET A 318 -13.31 -9.50 -8.39
N ILE A 319 -12.85 -8.86 -9.46
CA ILE A 319 -13.69 -8.05 -10.36
C ILE A 319 -14.73 -8.93 -11.08
N LYS A 320 -14.32 -10.11 -11.58
CA LYS A 320 -15.23 -11.01 -12.33
C LYS A 320 -16.32 -11.66 -11.48
N ARG A 321 -16.15 -11.78 -10.17
CA ARG A 321 -17.17 -12.36 -9.26
C ARG A 321 -18.43 -11.51 -9.15
N GLU A 322 -18.37 -10.25 -9.57
CA GLU A 322 -19.45 -9.27 -9.45
C GLU A 322 -20.16 -8.99 -10.80
N THR A 323 -19.63 -9.50 -11.90
CA THR A 323 -20.26 -9.48 -13.22
C THR A 323 -20.97 -10.80 -13.54
#